data_2e3ed991d1fc8e8885bd146b1e4efe83
#
_entry.id   2e3ed991d1fc8e8885bd146b1e4efe83
#
_cell.length_a   1.000
_cell.length_b   1.000
_cell.length_c   1.000
_cell.angle_alpha   90.00
_cell.angle_beta   90.00
_cell.angle_gamma   90.00
#
_symmetry.space_group_name_H-M   'P 1'
#
loop_
_entity.id
_entity.type
_entity.pdbx_description
1 polymer ?
#
loop_
_entity_poly.entity_id
_entity_poly.type
_entity_poly.pdbx_seq_one_letter_code
_entity_poly.pdbx_strand_id
1 'polypeptide(L)'
;MLLEGKKAIITGGTRGIGYAIAARFIEEGAVVTVFGSRQETADKAVEQLLATHPEAKVWGRTCDLTDLDAVTEAFRAAAEDMGGVDTIVNNAGISQSTPLLDYTADDWKKIMDLNVTAVFNGCRAGAQLMIEAGHGGTITTTSSMVSKYGQPSGCGYPTSKYAVNGLTQSLSRELAPKGIRVNAVAPGITKTDMVAALPEKMIQPLIATIPLGRIGEPEDVANAFVYLASEMSSYVTGAVIPVDGAARS
;
A
#
# COMPACT_ATOMS: atom_id res chain seq x y z
N MET A 1 6.87 8.34 -19.64
CA MET A 1 6.17 7.68 -18.51
C MET A 1 7.21 7.20 -17.51
N LEU A 2 6.97 7.38 -16.22
CA LEU A 2 7.96 7.09 -15.16
C LEU A 2 8.08 5.59 -14.85
N LEU A 3 7.05 4.79 -15.18
CA LEU A 3 6.98 3.36 -14.89
C LEU A 3 6.81 2.51 -16.15
N GLU A 4 7.25 3.01 -17.30
CA GLU A 4 7.14 2.33 -18.58
C GLU A 4 7.64 0.88 -18.52
N GLY A 5 6.76 -0.08 -18.79
CA GLY A 5 7.04 -1.52 -18.76
C GLY A 5 7.33 -2.13 -17.39
N LYS A 6 7.32 -1.35 -16.29
CA LYS A 6 7.45 -1.88 -14.92
C LYS A 6 6.22 -2.74 -14.57
N LYS A 7 6.43 -3.83 -13.86
CA LYS A 7 5.44 -4.82 -13.48
C LYS A 7 5.20 -4.74 -11.98
N ALA A 8 3.97 -4.42 -11.59
CA ALA A 8 3.61 -4.08 -10.23
C ALA A 8 2.52 -5.00 -9.64
N ILE A 9 2.75 -5.51 -8.45
CA ILE A 9 1.72 -6.18 -7.63
C ILE A 9 1.25 -5.19 -6.56
N ILE A 10 -0.07 -4.97 -6.46
CA ILE A 10 -0.67 -4.02 -5.52
C ILE A 10 -1.71 -4.74 -4.66
N THR A 11 -1.43 -4.94 -3.36
CA THR A 11 -2.41 -5.51 -2.44
C THR A 11 -3.41 -4.46 -1.97
N GLY A 12 -4.69 -4.85 -1.81
CA GLY A 12 -5.75 -3.90 -1.51
C GLY A 12 -5.99 -2.88 -2.62
N GLY A 13 -5.74 -3.27 -3.89
CA GLY A 13 -5.82 -2.42 -5.07
C GLY A 13 -7.23 -2.18 -5.63
N THR A 14 -8.29 -2.63 -4.93
CA THR A 14 -9.65 -2.62 -5.47
C THR A 14 -10.47 -1.37 -5.14
N ARG A 15 -10.00 -0.50 -4.26
CA ARG A 15 -10.66 0.76 -3.86
C ARG A 15 -9.68 1.74 -3.18
N GLY A 16 -10.13 2.98 -3.00
CA GLY A 16 -9.42 4.01 -2.23
C GLY A 16 -7.99 4.23 -2.71
N ILE A 17 -7.05 4.33 -1.78
CA ILE A 17 -5.62 4.59 -2.07
C ILE A 17 -5.04 3.52 -3.00
N GLY A 18 -5.31 2.23 -2.75
CA GLY A 18 -4.77 1.15 -3.57
C GLY A 18 -5.24 1.20 -5.02
N TYR A 19 -6.51 1.53 -5.25
CA TYR A 19 -7.04 1.73 -6.60
C TYR A 19 -6.40 2.94 -7.29
N ALA A 20 -6.26 4.06 -6.57
CA ALA A 20 -5.59 5.24 -7.12
C ALA A 20 -4.11 4.97 -7.46
N ILE A 21 -3.41 4.15 -6.65
CA ILE A 21 -2.05 3.70 -6.98
C ILE A 21 -2.06 2.89 -8.28
N ALA A 22 -3.00 1.94 -8.43
CA ALA A 22 -3.10 1.13 -9.64
C ALA A 22 -3.36 1.99 -10.88
N ALA A 23 -4.31 2.93 -10.82
CA ALA A 23 -4.62 3.85 -11.91
C ALA A 23 -3.40 4.71 -12.28
N ARG A 24 -2.73 5.34 -11.28
CA ARG A 24 -1.54 6.17 -11.54
C ARG A 24 -0.37 5.36 -12.09
N PHE A 25 -0.18 4.12 -11.65
CA PHE A 25 0.86 3.24 -12.20
C PHE A 25 0.58 2.91 -13.67
N ILE A 26 -0.67 2.62 -14.02
CA ILE A 26 -1.11 2.38 -15.41
C ILE A 26 -0.88 3.65 -16.26
N GLU A 27 -1.26 4.82 -15.78
CA GLU A 27 -1.03 6.10 -16.47
C GLU A 27 0.46 6.36 -16.74
N GLU A 28 1.33 5.85 -15.86
CA GLU A 28 2.78 5.94 -16.01
C GLU A 28 3.42 4.76 -16.78
N GLY A 29 2.59 3.90 -17.40
CA GLY A 29 3.03 2.84 -18.30
C GLY A 29 3.33 1.50 -17.64
N ALA A 30 2.93 1.31 -16.38
CA ALA A 30 3.12 0.03 -15.70
C ALA A 30 2.11 -1.03 -16.12
N VAL A 31 2.54 -2.28 -16.00
CA VAL A 31 1.70 -3.49 -16.03
C VAL A 31 1.33 -3.83 -14.59
N VAL A 32 0.05 -4.06 -14.28
CA VAL A 32 -0.41 -4.11 -12.89
C VAL A 32 -1.23 -5.36 -12.59
N THR A 33 -0.97 -6.01 -11.45
CA THR A 33 -1.91 -6.96 -10.84
C THR A 33 -2.42 -6.39 -9.51
N VAL A 34 -3.74 -6.23 -9.40
CA VAL A 34 -4.39 -5.79 -8.17
C VAL A 34 -4.93 -6.98 -7.38
N PHE A 35 -4.70 -6.98 -6.07
CA PHE A 35 -5.26 -7.98 -5.17
C PHE A 35 -6.42 -7.40 -4.36
N GLY A 36 -7.55 -8.10 -4.39
CA GLY A 36 -8.73 -7.84 -3.57
C GLY A 36 -8.94 -8.89 -2.48
N SER A 37 -9.85 -8.64 -1.55
CA SER A 37 -10.26 -9.62 -0.54
C SER A 37 -11.20 -10.70 -1.11
N ARG A 38 -11.79 -10.46 -2.28
CA ARG A 38 -12.68 -11.38 -3.02
C ARG A 38 -12.44 -11.19 -4.50
N GLN A 39 -12.54 -12.28 -5.28
CA GLN A 39 -12.32 -12.24 -6.72
C GLN A 39 -13.28 -11.27 -7.42
N GLU A 40 -14.56 -11.27 -7.04
CA GLU A 40 -15.56 -10.33 -7.55
C GLU A 40 -15.14 -8.86 -7.44
N THR A 41 -14.53 -8.47 -6.31
CA THR A 41 -14.06 -7.09 -6.12
C THR A 41 -12.79 -6.78 -6.92
N ALA A 42 -11.95 -7.77 -7.14
CA ALA A 42 -10.76 -7.63 -7.98
C ALA A 42 -11.17 -7.50 -9.47
N ASP A 43 -12.09 -8.33 -9.95
CA ASP A 43 -12.60 -8.27 -11.31
C ASP A 43 -13.28 -6.93 -11.61
N LYS A 44 -14.13 -6.44 -10.70
CA LYS A 44 -14.75 -5.13 -10.81
C LYS A 44 -13.75 -3.98 -10.89
N ALA A 45 -12.67 -4.05 -10.09
CA ALA A 45 -11.61 -3.03 -10.14
C ALA A 45 -10.89 -3.06 -11.51
N VAL A 46 -10.62 -4.24 -12.04
CA VAL A 46 -10.05 -4.40 -13.39
C VAL A 46 -10.95 -3.80 -14.45
N GLU A 47 -12.27 -4.10 -14.43
CA GLU A 47 -13.24 -3.51 -15.35
C GLU A 47 -13.23 -1.97 -15.30
N GLN A 48 -13.19 -1.39 -14.10
CA GLN A 48 -13.14 0.06 -13.92
C GLN A 48 -11.83 0.67 -14.43
N LEU A 49 -10.68 0.01 -14.20
CA LEU A 49 -9.40 0.46 -14.72
C LEU A 49 -9.35 0.40 -16.25
N LEU A 50 -9.88 -0.67 -16.86
CA LEU A 50 -9.96 -0.82 -18.31
C LEU A 50 -10.96 0.15 -18.96
N ALA A 51 -12.02 0.55 -18.25
CA ALA A 51 -12.95 1.57 -18.74
C ALA A 51 -12.30 2.94 -18.94
N THR A 52 -11.28 3.27 -18.11
CA THR A 52 -10.53 4.54 -18.20
C THR A 52 -9.21 4.38 -18.98
N HIS A 53 -8.65 3.19 -19.01
CA HIS A 53 -7.38 2.85 -19.66
C HIS A 53 -7.51 1.58 -20.51
N PRO A 54 -8.18 1.63 -21.69
CA PRO A 54 -8.53 0.43 -22.47
C PRO A 54 -7.35 -0.42 -22.91
N GLU A 55 -6.18 0.18 -23.07
CA GLU A 55 -4.95 -0.51 -23.52
C GLU A 55 -4.09 -1.04 -22.34
N ALA A 56 -4.56 -0.85 -21.10
CA ALA A 56 -3.82 -1.26 -19.92
C ALA A 56 -3.71 -2.79 -19.83
N LYS A 57 -2.54 -3.26 -19.37
CA LYS A 57 -2.34 -4.66 -19.00
C LYS A 57 -2.56 -4.77 -17.50
N VAL A 58 -3.73 -5.23 -17.10
CA VAL A 58 -4.14 -5.32 -15.70
C VAL A 58 -4.88 -6.61 -15.40
N TRP A 59 -4.58 -7.23 -14.25
CA TRP A 59 -5.22 -8.45 -13.74
C TRP A 59 -5.76 -8.24 -12.34
N GLY A 60 -6.81 -8.99 -12.01
CA GLY A 60 -7.41 -9.05 -10.68
C GLY A 60 -7.20 -10.42 -10.05
N ARG A 61 -6.68 -10.46 -8.83
CA ARG A 61 -6.45 -11.69 -8.08
C ARG A 61 -6.88 -11.56 -6.63
N THR A 62 -6.97 -12.69 -5.94
CA THR A 62 -7.25 -12.77 -4.51
C THR A 62 -6.43 -13.89 -3.89
N CYS A 63 -6.01 -13.71 -2.63
CA CYS A 63 -5.48 -14.76 -1.77
C CYS A 63 -5.64 -14.34 -0.30
N ASP A 64 -5.45 -15.27 0.61
CA ASP A 64 -5.27 -14.94 2.03
C ASP A 64 -3.87 -14.34 2.23
N LEU A 65 -3.82 -13.01 2.40
CA LEU A 65 -2.56 -12.31 2.61
C LEU A 65 -1.87 -12.67 3.93
N THR A 66 -2.58 -13.28 4.88
CA THR A 66 -2.03 -13.70 6.17
C THR A 66 -1.34 -15.08 6.11
N ASP A 67 -1.56 -15.82 5.03
CA ASP A 67 -0.91 -17.09 4.74
C ASP A 67 0.25 -16.90 3.76
N LEU A 68 1.47 -17.20 4.21
CA LEU A 68 2.68 -16.99 3.42
C LEU A 68 2.75 -17.86 2.16
N ASP A 69 2.29 -19.10 2.24
CA ASP A 69 2.34 -20.03 1.11
C ASP A 69 1.33 -19.60 0.05
N ALA A 70 0.12 -19.20 0.46
CA ALA A 70 -0.89 -18.64 -0.44
C ALA A 70 -0.41 -17.34 -1.12
N VAL A 71 0.26 -16.44 -0.40
CA VAL A 71 0.84 -15.22 -0.97
C VAL A 71 1.95 -15.55 -1.96
N THR A 72 2.83 -16.47 -1.62
CA THR A 72 3.96 -16.87 -2.49
C THR A 72 3.47 -17.44 -3.81
N GLU A 73 2.48 -18.35 -3.76
CA GLU A 73 1.87 -18.92 -4.96
C GLU A 73 1.14 -17.87 -5.80
N ALA A 74 0.32 -17.03 -5.16
CA ALA A 74 -0.45 -16.01 -5.87
C ALA A 74 0.43 -14.91 -6.51
N PHE A 75 1.53 -14.52 -5.84
CA PHE A 75 2.47 -13.55 -6.40
C PHE A 75 3.28 -14.15 -7.55
N ARG A 76 3.65 -15.43 -7.47
CA ARG A 76 4.31 -16.15 -8.57
C ARG A 76 3.40 -16.22 -9.80
N ALA A 77 2.15 -16.59 -9.63
CA ALA A 77 1.18 -16.60 -10.71
C ALA A 77 0.95 -15.20 -11.32
N ALA A 78 0.92 -14.15 -10.49
CA ALA A 78 0.83 -12.77 -10.99
C ALA A 78 2.10 -12.36 -11.77
N ALA A 79 3.27 -12.76 -11.30
CA ALA A 79 4.54 -12.52 -12.00
C ALA A 79 4.60 -13.26 -13.35
N GLU A 80 4.06 -14.48 -13.44
CA GLU A 80 3.95 -15.23 -14.70
C GLU A 80 3.05 -14.49 -15.71
N ASP A 81 1.86 -14.02 -15.31
CA ASP A 81 0.96 -13.25 -16.18
C ASP A 81 1.62 -11.98 -16.72
N MET A 82 2.38 -11.27 -15.88
CA MET A 82 3.03 -10.01 -16.24
C MET A 82 4.40 -10.21 -16.92
N GLY A 83 4.96 -11.43 -16.90
CA GLY A 83 6.30 -11.71 -17.36
C GLY A 83 7.41 -11.19 -16.42
N GLY A 84 7.17 -11.22 -15.11
CA GLY A 84 8.08 -10.81 -14.03
C GLY A 84 7.44 -9.87 -13.02
N VAL A 85 8.24 -9.35 -12.06
CA VAL A 85 7.80 -8.35 -11.08
C VAL A 85 8.94 -7.38 -10.74
N ASP A 86 8.68 -6.08 -10.79
CA ASP A 86 9.64 -5.00 -10.49
C ASP A 86 9.26 -4.25 -9.22
N THR A 87 7.96 -4.24 -8.87
CA THR A 87 7.43 -3.42 -7.78
C THR A 87 6.36 -4.16 -7.00
N ILE A 88 6.50 -4.17 -5.67
CA ILE A 88 5.47 -4.61 -4.73
C ILE A 88 4.92 -3.40 -3.97
N VAL A 89 3.60 -3.27 -3.94
CA VAL A 89 2.89 -2.31 -3.11
C VAL A 89 2.06 -3.05 -2.08
N ASN A 90 2.52 -3.06 -0.82
CA ASN A 90 1.77 -3.60 0.30
C ASN A 90 0.84 -2.51 0.84
N ASN A 91 -0.39 -2.45 0.30
CA ASN A 91 -1.37 -1.43 0.68
C ASN A 91 -2.57 -2.01 1.45
N ALA A 92 -2.85 -3.30 1.35
CA ALA A 92 -3.94 -3.93 2.11
C ALA A 92 -3.81 -3.67 3.61
N GLY A 93 -4.91 -3.33 4.24
CA GLY A 93 -4.95 -3.08 5.68
C GLY A 93 -6.32 -2.62 6.16
N ILE A 94 -6.50 -2.65 7.47
CA ILE A 94 -7.71 -2.17 8.16
C ILE A 94 -7.33 -1.16 9.23
N SER A 95 -8.28 -0.27 9.56
CA SER A 95 -8.19 0.62 10.71
C SER A 95 -9.23 0.23 11.75
N GLN A 96 -9.00 0.60 13.01
CA GLN A 96 -9.88 0.34 14.12
C GLN A 96 -9.73 1.45 15.17
N SER A 97 -10.85 1.84 15.78
CA SER A 97 -10.89 2.90 16.79
C SER A 97 -11.60 2.45 18.09
N THR A 98 -11.63 1.15 18.36
CA THR A 98 -12.19 0.58 19.58
C THR A 98 -11.34 1.03 20.79
N PRO A 99 -11.97 1.56 21.89
CA PRO A 99 -11.26 1.90 23.11
C PRO A 99 -10.52 0.71 23.73
N LEU A 100 -9.42 0.98 24.45
CA LEU A 100 -8.55 -0.08 25.00
C LEU A 100 -9.29 -1.12 25.85
N LEU A 101 -10.24 -0.69 26.70
CA LEU A 101 -10.95 -1.59 27.60
C LEU A 101 -12.00 -2.45 26.89
N ASP A 102 -12.41 -2.05 25.70
CA ASP A 102 -13.35 -2.79 24.84
C ASP A 102 -12.60 -3.58 23.74
N TYR A 103 -11.26 -3.45 23.68
CA TYR A 103 -10.42 -4.06 22.65
C TYR A 103 -10.18 -5.54 22.98
N THR A 104 -10.68 -6.43 22.14
CA THR A 104 -10.53 -7.87 22.35
C THR A 104 -9.18 -8.40 21.84
N ALA A 105 -8.77 -9.57 22.31
CA ALA A 105 -7.60 -10.27 21.78
C ALA A 105 -7.76 -10.61 20.28
N ASP A 106 -8.99 -10.92 19.85
CA ASP A 106 -9.29 -11.20 18.44
C ASP A 106 -9.18 -9.95 17.58
N ASP A 107 -9.62 -8.78 18.05
CA ASP A 107 -9.41 -7.50 17.37
C ASP A 107 -7.93 -7.20 17.19
N TRP A 108 -7.15 -7.39 18.26
CA TRP A 108 -5.69 -7.24 18.21
C TRP A 108 -5.07 -8.18 17.18
N LYS A 109 -5.40 -9.46 17.27
CA LYS A 109 -4.89 -10.47 16.33
C LYS A 109 -5.23 -10.10 14.89
N LYS A 110 -6.49 -9.79 14.61
CA LYS A 110 -6.96 -9.44 13.25
C LYS A 110 -6.21 -8.26 12.64
N ILE A 111 -5.98 -7.19 13.43
CA ILE A 111 -5.29 -6.01 12.93
C ILE A 111 -3.80 -6.28 12.71
N MET A 112 -3.16 -7.04 13.59
CA MET A 112 -1.74 -7.42 13.44
C MET A 112 -1.55 -8.39 12.29
N ASP A 113 -2.42 -9.37 12.12
CA ASP A 113 -2.35 -10.33 11.01
C ASP A 113 -2.42 -9.61 9.66
N LEU A 114 -3.41 -8.72 9.47
CA LEU A 114 -3.57 -8.07 8.16
C LEU A 114 -2.60 -6.90 7.95
N ASN A 115 -2.31 -6.09 8.98
CA ASN A 115 -1.50 -4.90 8.79
C ASN A 115 0.01 -5.14 8.94
N VAL A 116 0.43 -6.25 9.56
CA VAL A 116 1.84 -6.55 9.79
C VAL A 116 2.25 -7.88 9.15
N THR A 117 1.58 -9.00 9.49
CA THR A 117 1.93 -10.32 8.94
C THR A 117 1.74 -10.36 7.43
N ALA A 118 0.62 -9.84 6.91
CA ALA A 118 0.38 -9.77 5.47
C ALA A 118 1.41 -8.89 4.74
N VAL A 119 1.84 -7.78 5.36
CA VAL A 119 2.91 -6.93 4.81
C VAL A 119 4.24 -7.68 4.76
N PHE A 120 4.59 -8.39 5.84
CA PHE A 120 5.79 -9.23 5.87
C PHE A 120 5.74 -10.30 4.77
N ASN A 121 4.60 -10.99 4.60
CA ASN A 121 4.41 -12.02 3.58
C ASN A 121 4.61 -11.43 2.17
N GLY A 122 3.99 -10.27 1.88
CA GLY A 122 4.16 -9.58 0.60
C GLY A 122 5.60 -9.12 0.35
N CYS A 123 6.29 -8.60 1.38
CA CYS A 123 7.71 -8.25 1.29
C CYS A 123 8.56 -9.48 0.96
N ARG A 124 8.35 -10.60 1.68
CA ARG A 124 9.11 -11.83 1.50
C ARG A 124 8.89 -12.43 0.12
N ALA A 125 7.63 -12.63 -0.28
CA ALA A 125 7.30 -13.21 -1.58
C ALA A 125 7.82 -12.33 -2.74
N GLY A 126 7.63 -11.01 -2.67
CA GLY A 126 8.12 -10.09 -3.69
C GLY A 126 9.64 -10.03 -3.78
N ALA A 127 10.33 -9.96 -2.64
CA ALA A 127 11.79 -9.99 -2.61
C ALA A 127 12.35 -11.28 -3.18
N GLN A 128 11.73 -12.42 -2.87
CA GLN A 128 12.14 -13.72 -3.41
C GLN A 128 12.07 -13.73 -4.95
N LEU A 129 10.94 -13.29 -5.53
CA LEU A 129 10.77 -13.22 -6.99
C LEU A 129 11.80 -12.31 -7.66
N MET A 130 12.07 -11.13 -7.09
CA MET A 130 13.06 -10.20 -7.63
C MET A 130 14.48 -10.77 -7.56
N ILE A 131 14.84 -11.46 -6.46
CA ILE A 131 16.15 -12.11 -6.29
C ILE A 131 16.29 -13.29 -7.24
N GLU A 132 15.28 -14.16 -7.39
CA GLU A 132 15.27 -15.26 -8.35
C GLU A 132 15.42 -14.77 -9.80
N ALA A 133 14.80 -13.63 -10.14
CA ALA A 133 14.95 -12.99 -11.45
C ALA A 133 16.29 -12.27 -11.66
N GLY A 134 17.05 -12.02 -10.61
CA GLY A 134 18.40 -11.45 -10.67
C GLY A 134 18.49 -9.94 -10.98
N HIS A 135 17.41 -9.15 -10.76
CA HIS A 135 17.40 -7.73 -11.16
C HIS A 135 17.03 -6.74 -10.07
N GLY A 136 16.79 -7.04 -8.86
CA GLY A 136 16.37 -6.07 -7.87
C GLY A 136 14.95 -5.53 -8.10
N GLY A 137 14.61 -4.38 -7.50
CA GLY A 137 13.29 -3.74 -7.64
C GLY A 137 12.89 -2.85 -6.47
N THR A 138 11.57 -2.66 -6.26
CA THR A 138 11.06 -1.80 -5.19
C THR A 138 9.95 -2.48 -4.40
N ILE A 139 9.97 -2.27 -3.09
CA ILE A 139 8.89 -2.65 -2.18
C ILE A 139 8.45 -1.38 -1.44
N THR A 140 7.18 -1.01 -1.58
CA THR A 140 6.64 0.17 -0.90
C THR A 140 5.39 -0.21 -0.11
N THR A 141 5.35 0.19 1.16
CA THR A 141 4.25 -0.16 2.06
C THR A 141 3.45 1.07 2.48
N THR A 142 2.13 0.93 2.57
CA THR A 142 1.25 1.95 3.12
C THR A 142 1.32 1.94 4.66
N SER A 143 2.04 2.92 5.20
CA SER A 143 2.05 3.25 6.63
C SER A 143 0.88 4.20 6.99
N SER A 144 1.06 5.14 7.88
CA SER A 144 0.09 6.19 8.24
C SER A 144 0.74 7.26 9.09
N MET A 145 0.18 8.47 9.12
CA MET A 145 0.55 9.52 10.07
C MET A 145 0.47 9.04 11.53
N VAL A 146 -0.44 8.12 11.86
CA VAL A 146 -0.56 7.58 13.22
C VAL A 146 0.61 6.69 13.64
N SER A 147 1.47 6.28 12.71
CA SER A 147 2.74 5.60 13.00
C SER A 147 3.80 6.53 13.61
N LYS A 148 3.50 7.80 13.79
CA LYS A 148 4.39 8.80 14.37
C LYS A 148 3.80 9.43 15.63
N TYR A 149 2.47 9.59 15.67
CA TYR A 149 1.78 10.34 16.73
C TYR A 149 0.77 9.52 17.54
N GLY A 150 0.45 8.28 17.09
CA GLY A 150 -0.64 7.51 17.66
C GLY A 150 -2.02 8.05 17.26
N GLN A 151 -3.03 7.59 17.97
CA GLN A 151 -4.41 8.09 17.84
C GLN A 151 -5.12 8.00 19.19
N PRO A 152 -6.22 8.75 19.42
CA PRO A 152 -6.89 8.82 20.71
C PRO A 152 -7.55 7.51 21.14
N SER A 153 -7.90 6.61 20.22
CA SER A 153 -8.58 5.35 20.47
C SER A 153 -8.19 4.30 19.43
N GLY A 154 -8.20 3.00 19.79
CA GLY A 154 -7.83 1.91 18.91
C GLY A 154 -6.32 1.74 18.77
N CYS A 155 -5.64 1.39 19.85
CA CYS A 155 -4.16 1.28 19.91
C CYS A 155 -3.54 0.30 18.90
N GLY A 156 -4.27 -0.72 18.45
CA GLY A 156 -3.76 -1.74 17.52
C GLY A 156 -3.39 -1.15 16.16
N TYR A 157 -4.17 -0.22 15.62
CA TYR A 157 -3.88 0.38 14.33
C TYR A 157 -2.56 1.18 14.32
N PRO A 158 -2.34 2.16 15.22
CA PRO A 158 -1.05 2.84 15.29
C PRO A 158 0.11 1.87 15.52
N THR A 159 -0.05 0.91 16.46
CA THR A 159 0.98 -0.09 16.73
C THR A 159 1.38 -0.86 15.47
N SER A 160 0.39 -1.30 14.68
CA SER A 160 0.66 -2.00 13.43
C SER A 160 1.44 -1.12 12.43
N LYS A 161 1.14 0.19 12.39
CA LYS A 161 1.82 1.13 11.47
C LYS A 161 3.24 1.52 11.94
N TYR A 162 3.49 1.54 13.26
CA TYR A 162 4.85 1.61 13.80
C TYR A 162 5.66 0.34 13.45
N ALA A 163 5.05 -0.84 13.55
CA ALA A 163 5.69 -2.10 13.16
C ALA A 163 6.09 -2.11 11.67
N VAL A 164 5.22 -1.60 10.79
CA VAL A 164 5.51 -1.44 9.35
C VAL A 164 6.70 -0.51 9.11
N ASN A 165 6.83 0.59 9.86
CA ASN A 165 8.00 1.47 9.75
C ASN A 165 9.29 0.75 10.16
N GLY A 166 9.25 -0.01 11.26
CA GLY A 166 10.39 -0.84 11.71
C GLY A 166 10.78 -1.88 10.67
N LEU A 167 9.79 -2.58 10.09
CA LEU A 167 9.99 -3.55 9.02
C LEU A 167 10.63 -2.89 7.78
N THR A 168 10.13 -1.72 7.37
CA THR A 168 10.67 -0.94 6.25
C THR A 168 12.15 -0.62 6.45
N GLN A 169 12.52 -0.12 7.62
CA GLN A 169 13.90 0.26 7.94
C GLN A 169 14.84 -0.96 8.01
N SER A 170 14.38 -2.07 8.55
CA SER A 170 15.17 -3.31 8.63
C SER A 170 15.40 -3.92 7.26
N LEU A 171 14.31 -4.12 6.50
CA LEU A 171 14.38 -4.73 5.17
C LEU A 171 15.14 -3.86 4.16
N SER A 172 15.11 -2.52 4.30
CA SER A 172 15.89 -1.63 3.44
C SER A 172 17.39 -1.91 3.53
N ARG A 173 17.90 -2.25 4.72
CA ARG A 173 19.31 -2.58 4.94
C ARG A 173 19.63 -3.99 4.45
N GLU A 174 18.74 -4.95 4.71
CA GLU A 174 18.92 -6.35 4.35
C GLU A 174 18.89 -6.57 2.83
N LEU A 175 17.96 -5.89 2.14
CA LEU A 175 17.69 -6.12 0.73
C LEU A 175 18.45 -5.17 -0.22
N ALA A 176 19.01 -4.07 0.26
CA ALA A 176 19.79 -3.15 -0.57
C ALA A 176 20.95 -3.81 -1.31
N PRO A 177 21.73 -4.75 -0.72
CA PRO A 177 22.77 -5.48 -1.44
C PRO A 177 22.26 -6.35 -2.60
N LYS A 178 20.95 -6.60 -2.65
CA LYS A 178 20.25 -7.33 -3.74
C LYS A 178 19.63 -6.37 -4.77
N GLY A 179 19.89 -5.06 -4.67
CA GLY A 179 19.31 -4.05 -5.55
C GLY A 179 17.83 -3.76 -5.29
N ILE A 180 17.28 -4.17 -4.13
CA ILE A 180 15.88 -3.94 -3.78
C ILE A 180 15.79 -2.77 -2.80
N ARG A 181 15.04 -1.72 -3.17
CA ARG A 181 14.73 -0.58 -2.32
C ARG A 181 13.43 -0.84 -1.56
N VAL A 182 13.43 -0.53 -0.27
CA VAL A 182 12.25 -0.73 0.60
C VAL A 182 11.90 0.58 1.27
N ASN A 183 10.69 1.09 1.04
CA ASN A 183 10.21 2.36 1.58
C ASN A 183 8.77 2.25 2.08
N ALA A 184 8.29 3.26 2.77
CA ALA A 184 6.89 3.40 3.15
C ALA A 184 6.37 4.80 2.80
N VAL A 185 5.07 4.88 2.53
CA VAL A 185 4.32 6.14 2.46
C VAL A 185 3.41 6.21 3.68
N ALA A 186 3.39 7.34 4.36
CA ALA A 186 2.56 7.59 5.54
C ALA A 186 1.48 8.63 5.23
N PRO A 187 0.30 8.19 4.74
CA PRO A 187 -0.80 9.10 4.44
C PRO A 187 -1.33 9.78 5.70
N GLY A 188 -1.74 11.04 5.54
CA GLY A 188 -2.60 11.74 6.47
C GLY A 188 -4.07 11.39 6.28
N ILE A 189 -4.95 12.33 6.63
CA ILE A 189 -6.39 12.18 6.39
C ILE A 189 -6.63 12.27 4.88
N THR A 190 -7.05 11.15 4.30
CA THR A 190 -7.25 10.99 2.86
C THR A 190 -8.72 10.66 2.58
N LYS A 191 -9.29 11.27 1.55
CA LYS A 191 -10.68 11.09 1.11
C LYS A 191 -10.89 9.71 0.49
N THR A 192 -11.05 8.72 1.37
CA THR A 192 -11.49 7.37 1.02
C THR A 192 -13.00 7.26 1.23
N ASP A 193 -13.62 6.17 0.76
CA ASP A 193 -15.06 5.92 0.96
C ASP A 193 -15.51 6.12 2.42
N MET A 194 -14.65 5.76 3.37
CA MET A 194 -14.91 5.91 4.81
C MET A 194 -14.99 7.38 5.22
N VAL A 195 -14.09 8.22 4.72
CA VAL A 195 -14.08 9.66 5.05
C VAL A 195 -15.15 10.39 4.24
N ALA A 196 -15.37 10.01 2.98
CA ALA A 196 -16.42 10.59 2.13
C ALA A 196 -17.84 10.34 2.68
N ALA A 197 -18.04 9.28 3.44
CA ALA A 197 -19.31 8.96 4.10
C ALA A 197 -19.57 9.76 5.38
N LEU A 198 -18.59 10.53 5.89
CA LEU A 198 -18.76 11.35 7.09
C LEU A 198 -19.59 12.60 6.79
N PRO A 199 -20.47 13.02 7.70
CA PRO A 199 -21.14 14.30 7.59
C PRO A 199 -20.14 15.49 7.52
N GLU A 200 -20.44 16.50 6.71
CA GLU A 200 -19.57 17.67 6.51
C GLU A 200 -19.13 18.33 7.84
N LYS A 201 -20.03 18.41 8.81
CA LYS A 201 -19.74 18.92 10.16
C LYS A 201 -18.61 18.17 10.91
N MET A 202 -18.33 16.92 10.53
CA MET A 202 -17.22 16.12 11.09
C MET A 202 -15.94 16.28 10.27
N ILE A 203 -16.06 16.67 9.01
CA ILE A 203 -14.93 16.85 8.10
C ILE A 203 -14.24 18.21 8.36
N GLN A 204 -15.01 19.28 8.57
CA GLN A 204 -14.46 20.63 8.79
C GLN A 204 -13.47 20.73 9.95
N PRO A 205 -13.71 20.16 11.14
CA PRO A 205 -12.72 20.14 12.21
C PRO A 205 -11.43 19.41 11.85
N LEU A 206 -11.52 18.35 11.02
CA LEU A 206 -10.36 17.63 10.54
C LEU A 206 -9.53 18.48 9.59
N ILE A 207 -10.18 19.18 8.63
CA ILE A 207 -9.50 20.11 7.71
C ILE A 207 -8.77 21.20 8.48
N ALA A 208 -9.39 21.74 9.53
CA ALA A 208 -8.79 22.80 10.36
C ALA A 208 -7.45 22.37 11.02
N THR A 209 -7.17 21.07 11.14
CA THR A 209 -5.91 20.55 11.66
C THR A 209 -4.84 20.36 10.58
N ILE A 210 -5.17 20.58 9.30
CA ILE A 210 -4.27 20.35 8.17
C ILE A 210 -3.78 21.70 7.63
N PRO A 211 -2.49 22.07 7.78
CA PRO A 211 -1.95 23.34 7.30
C PRO A 211 -2.18 23.63 5.82
N LEU A 212 -2.19 22.60 4.94
CA LEU A 212 -2.57 22.79 3.52
C LEU A 212 -4.05 23.07 3.29
N GLY A 213 -4.89 23.10 4.34
CA GLY A 213 -6.29 23.53 4.29
C GLY A 213 -7.25 22.59 3.56
N ARG A 214 -6.85 21.36 3.28
CA ARG A 214 -7.69 20.34 2.65
C ARG A 214 -7.35 18.92 3.11
N ILE A 215 -8.29 18.02 2.97
CA ILE A 215 -8.05 16.58 3.05
C ILE A 215 -7.26 16.15 1.80
N GLY A 216 -6.36 15.18 1.94
CA GLY A 216 -5.67 14.59 0.80
C GLY A 216 -6.62 13.78 -0.08
N GLU A 217 -6.44 13.82 -1.39
CA GLU A 217 -7.07 12.90 -2.32
C GLU A 217 -6.24 11.61 -2.43
N PRO A 218 -6.81 10.46 -2.80
CA PRO A 218 -6.05 9.23 -3.01
C PRO A 218 -4.90 9.39 -4.01
N GLU A 219 -5.05 10.26 -5.00
CA GLU A 219 -4.05 10.58 -6.02
C GLU A 219 -2.83 11.31 -5.43
N ASP A 220 -3.01 12.15 -4.40
CA ASP A 220 -1.88 12.77 -3.69
C ASP A 220 -0.96 11.69 -3.12
N VAL A 221 -1.55 10.64 -2.56
CA VAL A 221 -0.81 9.50 -2.00
C VAL A 221 -0.19 8.65 -3.11
N ALA A 222 -0.95 8.35 -4.16
CA ALA A 222 -0.51 7.52 -5.29
C ALA A 222 0.73 8.11 -5.98
N ASN A 223 0.83 9.44 -6.09
CA ASN A 223 2.00 10.11 -6.66
C ASN A 223 3.31 9.82 -5.89
N ALA A 224 3.24 9.66 -4.56
CA ALA A 224 4.41 9.26 -3.77
C ALA A 224 4.83 7.81 -4.06
N PHE A 225 3.87 6.92 -4.32
CA PHE A 225 4.17 5.54 -4.75
C PHE A 225 4.79 5.51 -6.14
N VAL A 226 4.31 6.30 -7.10
CA VAL A 226 4.95 6.46 -8.43
C VAL A 226 6.40 6.91 -8.29
N TYR A 227 6.66 7.95 -7.48
CA TYR A 227 8.02 8.41 -7.20
C TYR A 227 8.89 7.27 -6.65
N LEU A 228 8.42 6.53 -5.62
CA LEU A 228 9.20 5.46 -4.99
C LEU A 228 9.38 4.23 -5.87
N ALA A 229 8.49 3.97 -6.81
CA ALA A 229 8.63 2.89 -7.79
C ALA A 229 9.55 3.25 -8.96
N SER A 230 9.76 4.54 -9.23
CA SER A 230 10.54 5.04 -10.36
C SER A 230 12.04 5.18 -10.07
N GLU A 231 12.82 5.39 -11.14
CA GLU A 231 14.25 5.69 -11.05
C GLU A 231 14.56 7.05 -10.40
N MET A 232 13.56 7.95 -10.28
CA MET A 232 13.71 9.22 -9.57
C MET A 232 14.09 9.04 -8.10
N SER A 233 13.76 7.88 -7.53
CA SER A 233 14.08 7.51 -6.15
C SER A 233 15.20 6.46 -6.04
N SER A 234 16.07 6.34 -7.05
CA SER A 234 17.13 5.31 -7.12
C SER A 234 18.07 5.29 -5.91
N TYR A 235 18.20 6.38 -5.18
CA TYR A 235 19.02 6.48 -3.96
C TYR A 235 18.19 6.63 -2.68
N VAL A 236 16.88 6.30 -2.73
CA VAL A 236 15.95 6.38 -1.59
C VAL A 236 15.55 4.98 -1.15
N THR A 237 15.99 4.57 0.04
CA THR A 237 15.59 3.33 0.70
C THR A 237 15.57 3.51 2.21
N GLY A 238 14.65 2.84 2.91
CA GLY A 238 14.42 2.98 4.35
C GLY A 238 13.63 4.23 4.76
N ALA A 239 13.13 5.00 3.79
CA ALA A 239 12.37 6.21 4.06
C ALA A 239 10.89 5.89 4.39
N VAL A 240 10.33 6.71 5.29
CA VAL A 240 8.88 6.79 5.54
C VAL A 240 8.44 8.19 5.12
N ILE A 241 7.82 8.31 3.95
CA ILE A 241 7.45 9.60 3.35
C ILE A 241 6.05 10.02 3.83
N PRO A 242 5.92 11.12 4.59
CA PRO A 242 4.61 11.64 4.94
C PRO A 242 3.93 12.28 3.72
N VAL A 243 2.64 12.00 3.54
CA VAL A 243 1.75 12.65 2.56
C VAL A 243 0.50 13.06 3.33
N ASP A 244 0.59 14.13 4.09
CA ASP A 244 -0.37 14.47 5.14
C ASP A 244 -0.76 15.96 5.20
N GLY A 245 -0.27 16.77 4.25
CA GLY A 245 -0.53 18.22 4.25
C GLY A 245 0.02 18.95 5.47
N ALA A 246 1.04 18.38 6.12
CA ALA A 246 1.64 18.84 7.38
C ALA A 246 0.68 18.77 8.57
N ALA A 247 -0.35 17.91 8.53
CA ALA A 247 -1.33 17.79 9.61
C ALA A 247 -0.66 17.48 10.97
N ARG A 248 0.43 16.71 10.95
CA ARG A 248 1.28 16.41 12.11
C ARG A 248 2.68 15.99 11.64
N SER A 249 3.40 16.89 11.03
CA SER A 249 4.79 16.68 10.62
C SER A 249 5.78 17.24 11.64
#